data_d3ca1f69909af37968500287fcb8b20f
#
_entry.id   d3ca1f69909af37968500287fcb8b20f
#
_cell.length_a   1.000
_cell.length_b   1.000
_cell.length_c   1.000
_cell.angle_alpha   90.00
_cell.angle_beta   90.00
_cell.angle_gamma   90.00
#
_symmetry.space_group_name_H-M   'P 1'
#
loop_
_entity.id
_entity.type
_entity.pdbx_description
1 polymer ?
#
loop_
_entity_poly.entity_id
_entity_poly.type
_entity_poly.pdbx_seq_one_letter_code
_entity_poly.pdbx_strand_id
1 'polypeptide(L)'
;VSHWLAVITQTLVLLLSGAALFLSSWIVVPAPTMSLLPLGVGAPEVSPWLVMINAIASLLVLVTIRRTPWQFLALAASLLALLLSVLPLLQMPATQQHLAAAMRDGLGDYSVNLPSSQQKRMRQQPFVLADVFRGINPGESRYTSGIVFSQPDGVPLSMDLYRPPQVGNYPALIIIYAGAWRSGDPTQNADFSRYMAARGYSVFAIDYRHTPRYRFPAQLDDVRAALAFIHQHAAEYEADPERIAIVGRSAGGHLAMLAAYEPDALPVKAVVSYYGPVDLPGGYANPPRPDPIDTRAVLETFMGGTPATMPDRYRLASPISYVRRSLPPTLFVHGSRDNLVQLKFIQQMHQRLLADGNTSVLLEIPWAEHAFDAVFQGLSNQLALYHTERFLDWALR
;
A
#
# COMPACT_ATOMS: atom_id res chain seq x y z
N VAL A 1 10.30 53.16 0.23
CA VAL A 1 10.87 51.84 -0.13
C VAL A 1 10.86 50.91 1.08
N SER A 2 11.30 51.33 2.28
CA SER A 2 11.38 50.48 3.48
C SER A 2 10.02 49.97 3.98
N HIS A 3 8.96 50.80 3.89
CA HIS A 3 7.60 50.40 4.33
C HIS A 3 6.99 49.33 3.44
N TRP A 4 7.08 49.45 2.13
CA TRP A 4 6.58 48.47 1.17
C TRP A 4 7.29 47.12 1.28
N LEU A 5 8.61 47.15 1.45
CA LEU A 5 9.39 45.91 1.68
C LEU A 5 8.93 45.20 2.96
N ALA A 6 8.65 45.96 4.02
CA ALA A 6 8.14 45.37 5.27
C ALA A 6 6.76 44.73 5.09
N VAL A 7 5.83 45.34 4.38
CA VAL A 7 4.49 44.81 4.10
C VAL A 7 4.60 43.57 3.26
N ILE A 8 5.40 43.57 2.19
CA ILE A 8 5.62 42.41 1.33
C ILE A 8 6.18 41.22 2.15
N THR A 9 7.21 41.46 2.95
CA THR A 9 7.81 40.40 3.81
C THR A 9 6.79 39.82 4.77
N GLN A 10 5.99 40.66 5.42
CA GLN A 10 4.94 40.21 6.35
C GLN A 10 3.88 39.36 5.65
N THR A 11 3.42 39.78 4.48
CA THR A 11 2.45 39.06 3.67
C THR A 11 3.00 37.69 3.24
N LEU A 12 4.24 37.64 2.76
CA LEU A 12 4.90 36.39 2.36
C LEU A 12 5.04 35.42 3.52
N VAL A 13 5.45 35.91 4.69
CA VAL A 13 5.59 35.08 5.90
C VAL A 13 4.24 34.52 6.35
N LEU A 14 3.17 35.30 6.34
CA LEU A 14 1.81 34.84 6.64
C LEU A 14 1.33 33.78 5.67
N LEU A 15 1.52 34.00 4.37
CA LEU A 15 1.14 33.04 3.33
C LEU A 15 1.93 31.72 3.47
N LEU A 16 3.23 31.81 3.73
CA LEU A 16 4.09 30.65 3.95
C LEU A 16 3.62 29.85 5.17
N SER A 17 3.36 30.53 6.30
CA SER A 17 2.90 29.88 7.53
C SER A 17 1.51 29.24 7.36
N GLY A 18 0.61 29.90 6.63
CA GLY A 18 -0.71 29.37 6.29
C GLY A 18 -0.63 28.13 5.38
N ALA A 19 0.18 28.18 4.34
CA ALA A 19 0.42 27.05 3.44
C ALA A 19 1.08 25.86 4.19
N ALA A 20 2.05 26.15 5.04
CA ALA A 20 2.72 25.17 5.88
C ALA A 20 1.73 24.44 6.81
N LEU A 21 0.85 25.18 7.48
CA LEU A 21 -0.20 24.62 8.33
C LEU A 21 -1.22 23.82 7.51
N PHE A 22 -1.66 24.34 6.37
CA PHE A 22 -2.57 23.64 5.47
C PHE A 22 -2.01 22.27 5.04
N LEU A 23 -0.77 22.22 4.58
CA LEU A 23 -0.13 20.98 4.15
C LEU A 23 0.06 20.01 5.32
N SER A 24 0.53 20.49 6.48
CA SER A 24 0.79 19.66 7.64
C SER A 24 -0.49 19.16 8.33
N SER A 25 -1.61 19.88 8.17
CA SER A 25 -2.90 19.46 8.74
C SER A 25 -3.40 18.13 8.17
N TRP A 26 -3.04 17.80 6.94
CA TRP A 26 -3.41 16.52 6.30
C TRP A 26 -2.76 15.30 6.94
N ILE A 27 -1.77 15.48 7.80
CA ILE A 27 -1.23 14.40 8.64
C ILE A 27 -2.29 13.89 9.63
N VAL A 28 -3.23 14.74 10.05
CA VAL A 28 -4.24 14.40 11.06
C VAL A 28 -5.68 14.57 10.58
N VAL A 29 -5.93 15.35 9.53
CA VAL A 29 -7.27 15.59 8.98
C VAL A 29 -7.52 14.58 7.85
N PRO A 30 -8.59 13.78 7.91
CA PRO A 30 -8.94 12.86 6.84
C PRO A 30 -9.43 13.62 5.60
N ALA A 31 -9.06 13.13 4.42
CA ALA A 31 -9.47 13.73 3.15
C ALA A 31 -10.97 13.52 2.90
N PRO A 32 -11.77 14.59 2.72
CA PRO A 32 -13.21 14.46 2.51
C PRO A 32 -13.60 14.06 1.09
N THR A 33 -12.69 14.18 0.12
CA THR A 33 -12.95 13.90 -1.30
C THR A 33 -11.75 13.22 -1.96
N MET A 34 -11.99 12.54 -3.08
CA MET A 34 -10.93 11.93 -3.90
C MET A 34 -9.86 12.94 -4.36
N SER A 35 -10.26 14.17 -4.69
CA SER A 35 -9.32 15.22 -5.13
C SER A 35 -8.34 15.65 -4.04
N LEU A 36 -8.72 15.51 -2.76
CA LEU A 36 -7.89 15.87 -1.61
C LEU A 36 -7.17 14.66 -1.01
N LEU A 37 -7.56 13.43 -1.39
CA LEU A 37 -6.93 12.21 -0.90
C LEU A 37 -5.40 12.17 -1.08
N PRO A 38 -4.82 12.62 -2.21
CA PRO A 38 -3.36 12.68 -2.38
C PRO A 38 -2.64 13.51 -1.31
N LEU A 39 -3.30 14.55 -0.74
CA LEU A 39 -2.73 15.34 0.36
C LEU A 39 -2.72 14.53 1.67
N GLY A 40 -3.82 13.84 1.99
CA GLY A 40 -3.90 12.94 3.15
C GLY A 40 -2.93 11.77 3.08
N VAL A 41 -2.73 11.20 1.88
CA VAL A 41 -1.76 10.13 1.62
C VAL A 41 -0.33 10.67 1.71
N GLY A 42 -0.03 11.77 1.02
CA GLY A 42 1.34 12.26 0.86
C GLY A 42 1.89 12.96 2.11
N ALA A 43 1.08 13.74 2.83
CA ALA A 43 1.58 14.57 3.92
C ALA A 43 2.31 13.78 5.03
N PRO A 44 1.79 12.65 5.56
CA PRO A 44 2.53 11.85 6.52
C PRO A 44 3.79 11.21 5.92
N GLU A 45 3.75 10.82 4.65
CA GLU A 45 4.86 10.13 3.98
C GLU A 45 6.07 11.05 3.72
N VAL A 46 5.81 12.34 3.50
CA VAL A 46 6.84 13.36 3.29
C VAL A 46 7.07 14.23 4.53
N SER A 47 6.66 13.78 5.72
CA SER A 47 6.72 14.58 6.95
C SER A 47 8.12 15.13 7.27
N PRO A 48 9.27 14.47 6.97
CA PRO A 48 10.59 15.08 7.15
C PRO A 48 10.81 16.35 6.30
N TRP A 49 10.28 16.40 5.08
CA TRP A 49 10.28 17.59 4.25
C TRP A 49 9.43 18.71 4.89
N LEU A 50 8.25 18.36 5.40
CA LEU A 50 7.37 19.32 6.08
C LEU A 50 8.03 19.84 7.37
N VAL A 51 8.70 18.99 8.15
CA VAL A 51 9.47 19.41 9.34
C VAL A 51 10.51 20.47 8.96
N MET A 52 11.29 20.22 7.92
CA MET A 52 12.33 21.15 7.48
C MET A 52 11.71 22.49 7.01
N ILE A 53 10.67 22.45 6.19
CA ILE A 53 9.97 23.65 5.68
C ILE A 53 9.36 24.44 6.84
N ASN A 54 8.69 23.76 7.78
CA ASN A 54 8.02 24.38 8.91
C ASN A 54 9.03 24.98 9.93
N ALA A 55 10.18 24.34 10.11
CA ALA A 55 11.26 24.90 10.93
C ALA A 55 11.82 26.19 10.31
N ILE A 56 12.05 26.20 8.99
CA ILE A 56 12.48 27.40 8.26
C ILE A 56 11.41 28.50 8.36
N ALA A 57 10.14 28.15 8.15
CA ALA A 57 9.04 29.12 8.25
C ALA A 57 8.98 29.74 9.66
N SER A 58 9.07 28.92 10.71
CA SER A 58 9.09 29.40 12.10
C SER A 58 10.28 30.34 12.37
N LEU A 59 11.47 29.99 11.87
CA LEU A 59 12.67 30.80 12.02
C LEU A 59 12.52 32.15 11.31
N LEU A 60 11.98 32.16 10.08
CA LEU A 60 11.72 33.40 9.31
C LEU A 60 10.73 34.30 10.05
N VAL A 61 9.67 33.75 10.64
CA VAL A 61 8.75 34.54 11.48
C VAL A 61 9.47 35.14 12.65
N LEU A 62 10.29 34.38 13.38
CA LEU A 62 11.03 34.85 14.58
C LEU A 62 12.03 35.99 14.23
N VAL A 63 12.77 35.86 13.14
CA VAL A 63 13.75 36.83 12.71
C VAL A 63 13.08 38.11 12.22
N THR A 64 11.88 38.03 11.61
CA THR A 64 11.16 39.21 11.06
C THR A 64 10.13 39.77 12.04
N ILE A 65 10.06 39.28 13.28
CA ILE A 65 9.00 39.62 14.23
C ILE A 65 9.02 41.08 14.63
N ARG A 66 7.90 41.77 14.39
CA ARG A 66 7.66 43.18 14.76
C ARG A 66 6.59 43.32 15.84
N ARG A 67 6.26 42.27 16.55
CA ARG A 67 5.26 42.21 17.63
C ARG A 67 3.83 42.65 17.21
N THR A 68 3.48 42.43 15.93
CA THR A 68 2.11 42.65 15.46
C THR A 68 1.25 41.41 15.69
N PRO A 69 -0.09 41.53 15.87
CA PRO A 69 -0.98 40.38 16.03
C PRO A 69 -0.86 39.36 14.91
N TRP A 70 -0.68 39.81 13.68
CA TRP A 70 -0.54 38.94 12.49
C TRP A 70 0.73 38.07 12.52
N GLN A 71 1.80 38.60 13.09
CA GLN A 71 3.04 37.82 13.23
C GLN A 71 2.97 36.77 14.36
N PHE A 72 2.24 37.06 15.43
CA PHE A 72 1.96 36.05 16.43
C PHE A 72 1.08 34.95 15.86
N LEU A 73 0.10 35.29 15.00
CA LEU A 73 -0.71 34.29 14.28
C LEU A 73 0.14 33.46 13.33
N ALA A 74 1.02 34.07 12.55
CA ALA A 74 1.96 33.36 11.65
C ALA A 74 2.90 32.43 12.43
N LEU A 75 3.41 32.86 13.58
CA LEU A 75 4.24 32.05 14.46
C LEU A 75 3.46 30.86 15.01
N ALA A 76 2.26 31.09 15.54
CA ALA A 76 1.41 30.01 16.04
C ALA A 76 1.06 29.00 14.95
N ALA A 77 0.75 29.44 13.74
CA ALA A 77 0.46 28.59 12.60
C ALA A 77 1.68 27.75 12.20
N SER A 78 2.87 28.35 12.09
CA SER A 78 4.09 27.62 11.71
C SER A 78 4.57 26.66 12.79
N LEU A 79 4.43 27.00 14.07
CA LEU A 79 4.76 26.08 15.18
C LEU A 79 3.77 24.91 15.26
N LEU A 80 2.48 25.15 15.03
CA LEU A 80 1.49 24.08 14.96
C LEU A 80 1.77 23.17 13.75
N ALA A 81 2.11 23.74 12.60
CA ALA A 81 2.50 22.98 11.42
C ALA A 81 3.74 22.10 11.70
N LEU A 82 4.74 22.66 12.39
CA LEU A 82 5.93 21.92 12.80
C LEU A 82 5.57 20.76 13.75
N LEU A 83 4.74 21.03 14.76
CA LEU A 83 4.27 20.00 15.68
C LEU A 83 3.57 18.85 14.94
N LEU A 84 2.65 19.16 14.03
CA LEU A 84 1.93 18.15 13.25
C LEU A 84 2.89 17.34 12.39
N SER A 85 3.85 18.00 11.73
CA SER A 85 4.80 17.30 10.85
C SER A 85 5.80 16.41 11.58
N VAL A 86 6.05 16.63 12.87
CA VAL A 86 6.94 15.78 13.69
C VAL A 86 6.23 14.52 14.18
N LEU A 87 4.89 14.48 14.23
CA LEU A 87 4.12 13.36 14.82
C LEU A 87 4.49 11.97 14.24
N PRO A 88 4.57 11.75 12.91
CA PRO A 88 4.94 10.45 12.37
C PRO A 88 6.36 10.02 12.80
N LEU A 89 7.29 10.97 12.89
CA LEU A 89 8.67 10.71 13.31
C LEU A 89 8.76 10.34 14.79
N LEU A 90 7.95 10.97 15.66
CA LEU A 90 7.88 10.62 17.09
C LEU A 90 7.28 9.23 17.30
N GLN A 91 6.35 8.81 16.46
CA GLN A 91 5.74 7.48 16.53
C GLN A 91 6.64 6.38 15.92
N MET A 92 7.62 6.75 15.09
CA MET A 92 8.46 5.82 14.33
C MET A 92 9.13 4.74 15.19
N PRO A 93 9.82 5.03 16.33
CA PRO A 93 10.49 3.99 17.10
C PRO A 93 9.54 2.95 17.69
N ALA A 94 8.41 3.40 18.25
CA ALA A 94 7.40 2.50 18.80
C ALA A 94 6.75 1.63 17.69
N THR A 95 6.47 2.24 16.53
CA THR A 95 5.93 1.52 15.36
C THR A 95 6.89 0.44 14.88
N GLN A 96 8.18 0.74 14.73
CA GLN A 96 9.18 -0.28 14.34
C GLN A 96 9.23 -1.46 15.31
N GLN A 97 9.16 -1.21 16.62
CA GLN A 97 9.12 -2.26 17.62
C GLN A 97 7.85 -3.11 17.52
N HIS A 98 6.69 -2.46 17.32
CA HIS A 98 5.40 -3.13 17.16
C HIS A 98 5.39 -4.02 15.90
N LEU A 99 5.82 -3.50 14.76
CA LEU A 99 5.88 -4.27 13.51
C LEU A 99 6.85 -5.46 13.61
N ALA A 100 8.01 -5.26 14.25
CA ALA A 100 8.95 -6.34 14.49
C ALA A 100 8.39 -7.41 15.45
N ALA A 101 7.60 -7.02 16.45
CA ALA A 101 6.89 -7.95 17.32
C ALA A 101 5.84 -8.75 16.54
N ALA A 102 4.98 -8.08 15.76
CA ALA A 102 3.97 -8.75 14.94
C ALA A 102 4.57 -9.80 13.97
N MET A 103 5.72 -9.48 13.37
CA MET A 103 6.45 -10.44 12.54
C MET A 103 6.96 -11.64 13.34
N ARG A 104 7.52 -11.43 14.52
CA ARG A 104 7.99 -12.54 15.38
C ARG A 104 6.85 -13.39 15.91
N ASP A 105 5.76 -12.76 16.31
CA ASP A 105 4.59 -13.46 16.85
C ASP A 105 3.92 -14.34 15.79
N GLY A 106 3.86 -13.86 14.55
CA GLY A 106 3.25 -14.59 13.43
C GLY A 106 4.16 -15.63 12.78
N LEU A 107 5.48 -15.41 12.72
CA LEU A 107 6.41 -16.22 11.93
C LEU A 107 7.47 -16.94 12.78
N GLY A 108 7.50 -16.71 14.09
CA GLY A 108 8.59 -17.16 14.95
C GLY A 108 9.91 -16.47 14.63
N ASP A 109 11.01 -17.17 14.80
CA ASP A 109 12.34 -16.62 14.49
C ASP A 109 12.66 -16.77 12.99
N TYR A 110 11.99 -15.94 12.19
CA TYR A 110 12.10 -15.94 10.72
C TYR A 110 13.49 -15.52 10.19
N SER A 111 14.33 -14.96 11.03
CA SER A 111 15.66 -14.44 10.66
C SER A 111 16.79 -15.48 10.80
N VAL A 112 16.60 -16.54 11.57
CA VAL A 112 17.68 -17.49 11.96
C VAL A 112 18.29 -18.24 10.79
N ASN A 113 17.56 -18.47 9.72
CA ASN A 113 18.03 -19.26 8.59
C ASN A 113 18.20 -18.46 7.30
N LEU A 114 18.34 -17.13 7.41
CA LEU A 114 18.59 -16.28 6.24
C LEU A 114 20.03 -16.47 5.69
N PRO A 115 20.20 -16.95 4.46
CA PRO A 115 21.51 -16.98 3.84
C PRO A 115 22.13 -15.59 3.82
N SER A 116 23.41 -15.47 4.14
CA SER A 116 24.11 -14.17 4.19
C SER A 116 24.04 -13.40 2.87
N SER A 117 24.00 -14.09 1.73
CA SER A 117 23.83 -13.50 0.40
C SER A 117 22.46 -12.86 0.21
N GLN A 118 21.40 -13.47 0.76
CA GLN A 118 20.03 -12.99 0.66
C GLN A 118 19.79 -11.82 1.64
N GLN A 119 20.33 -11.94 2.85
CA GLN A 119 20.30 -10.87 3.83
C GLN A 119 20.94 -9.57 3.29
N LYS A 120 22.05 -9.68 2.54
CA LYS A 120 22.70 -8.52 1.90
C LYS A 120 21.87 -7.86 0.80
N ARG A 121 20.97 -8.60 0.15
CA ARG A 121 20.10 -8.06 -0.92
C ARG A 121 18.88 -7.32 -0.35
N MET A 122 18.47 -7.67 0.86
CA MET A 122 17.33 -7.06 1.54
C MET A 122 17.66 -5.69 2.10
N ARG A 123 16.66 -4.90 2.35
CA ARG A 123 16.78 -3.63 3.07
C ARG A 123 17.32 -3.87 4.47
N GLN A 124 18.43 -3.18 4.83
CA GLN A 124 19.13 -3.44 6.10
C GLN A 124 18.43 -2.82 7.31
N GLN A 125 17.74 -1.71 7.11
CA GLN A 125 17.04 -0.97 8.16
C GLN A 125 15.58 -0.74 7.76
N PRO A 126 14.64 -0.82 8.72
CA PRO A 126 13.23 -0.59 8.43
C PRO A 126 12.95 0.85 7.98
N PHE A 127 13.72 1.81 8.51
CA PHE A 127 13.62 3.22 8.15
C PHE A 127 15.01 3.84 7.97
N VAL A 128 15.19 4.59 6.89
CA VAL A 128 16.39 5.38 6.59
C VAL A 128 15.95 6.78 6.21
N LEU A 129 16.19 7.76 7.10
CA LEU A 129 15.75 9.14 6.90
C LEU A 129 16.27 9.74 5.58
N ALA A 130 17.52 9.42 5.21
CA ALA A 130 18.12 9.93 3.96
C ALA A 130 17.33 9.48 2.70
N ASP A 131 16.66 8.30 2.75
CA ASP A 131 15.91 7.80 1.61
C ASP A 131 14.68 8.66 1.30
N VAL A 132 14.09 9.33 2.31
CA VAL A 132 12.96 10.26 2.09
C VAL A 132 13.36 11.41 1.17
N PHE A 133 14.63 11.81 1.23
CA PHE A 133 15.16 12.96 0.47
C PHE A 133 15.77 12.56 -0.88
N ARG A 134 16.48 11.44 -0.94
CA ARG A 134 17.20 10.98 -2.15
C ARG A 134 16.45 9.95 -2.99
N GLY A 135 15.34 9.40 -2.47
CA GLY A 135 14.64 8.27 -3.06
C GLY A 135 15.26 6.91 -2.68
N ILE A 136 14.53 5.85 -2.99
CA ILE A 136 15.01 4.46 -2.88
C ILE A 136 15.37 3.99 -4.29
N ASN A 137 16.62 3.58 -4.50
CA ASN A 137 17.01 2.95 -5.75
C ASN A 137 16.36 1.56 -5.84
N PRO A 138 15.49 1.30 -6.82
CA PRO A 138 14.86 -0.01 -6.97
C PRO A 138 15.84 -1.11 -7.38
N GLY A 139 16.99 -0.76 -7.96
CA GLY A 139 17.98 -1.70 -8.49
C GLY A 139 17.78 -2.01 -9.97
N GLU A 140 18.67 -2.82 -10.53
CA GLU A 140 18.63 -3.25 -11.94
C GLU A 140 17.72 -4.46 -12.11
N SER A 141 16.94 -4.46 -13.18
CA SER A 141 16.07 -5.58 -13.57
C SER A 141 15.92 -5.63 -15.08
N ARG A 142 15.69 -6.83 -15.61
CA ARG A 142 15.27 -7.01 -17.00
C ARG A 142 13.75 -6.86 -17.08
N TYR A 143 13.28 -6.12 -18.06
CA TYR A 143 11.87 -5.80 -18.23
C TYR A 143 11.35 -6.25 -19.58
N THR A 144 10.15 -6.84 -19.58
CA THR A 144 9.39 -7.24 -20.77
C THR A 144 7.93 -6.83 -20.56
N SER A 145 7.38 -6.05 -21.47
CA SER A 145 6.00 -5.56 -21.38
C SER A 145 5.05 -6.28 -22.32
N GLY A 146 3.77 -6.26 -21.98
CA GLY A 146 2.69 -6.63 -22.88
C GLY A 146 2.59 -8.11 -23.22
N ILE A 147 3.01 -9.00 -22.31
CA ILE A 147 2.84 -10.46 -22.48
C ILE A 147 1.35 -10.78 -22.34
N VAL A 148 0.68 -11.14 -23.43
CA VAL A 148 -0.75 -11.51 -23.41
C VAL A 148 -0.91 -12.89 -22.79
N PHE A 149 -1.68 -12.98 -21.71
CA PHE A 149 -1.95 -14.23 -20.99
C PHE A 149 -3.36 -14.77 -21.18
N SER A 150 -4.33 -13.91 -21.59
CA SER A 150 -5.71 -14.29 -21.78
C SER A 150 -6.42 -13.29 -22.70
N GLN A 151 -7.57 -13.70 -23.29
CA GLN A 151 -8.39 -12.81 -24.13
C GLN A 151 -9.89 -13.05 -23.92
N PRO A 152 -10.41 -12.88 -22.67
CA PRO A 152 -11.82 -13.08 -22.40
C PRO A 152 -12.67 -11.99 -23.10
N ASP A 153 -13.81 -12.39 -23.66
CA ASP A 153 -14.74 -11.49 -24.36
C ASP A 153 -14.07 -10.64 -25.48
N GLY A 154 -12.96 -11.15 -26.06
CA GLY A 154 -12.17 -10.44 -27.07
C GLY A 154 -11.29 -9.31 -26.51
N VAL A 155 -11.16 -9.17 -25.18
CA VAL A 155 -10.30 -8.18 -24.52
C VAL A 155 -8.94 -8.82 -24.22
N PRO A 156 -7.85 -8.38 -24.88
CA PRO A 156 -6.54 -8.89 -24.56
C PRO A 156 -6.12 -8.40 -23.16
N LEU A 157 -5.81 -9.35 -22.28
CA LEU A 157 -5.23 -9.10 -20.96
C LEU A 157 -3.76 -9.41 -21.01
N SER A 158 -2.93 -8.46 -20.63
CA SER A 158 -1.48 -8.57 -20.65
C SER A 158 -0.86 -8.41 -19.27
N MET A 159 0.38 -8.80 -19.15
CA MET A 159 1.19 -8.58 -17.97
C MET A 159 2.56 -8.01 -18.34
N ASP A 160 3.15 -7.32 -17.40
CA ASP A 160 4.53 -6.85 -17.42
C ASP A 160 5.39 -7.75 -16.55
N LEU A 161 6.56 -8.14 -17.07
CA LEU A 161 7.48 -9.04 -16.40
C LEU A 161 8.79 -8.33 -16.08
N TYR A 162 9.16 -8.33 -14.78
CA TYR A 162 10.42 -7.85 -14.26
C TYR A 162 11.23 -9.04 -13.73
N ARG A 163 12.46 -9.20 -14.16
CA ARG A 163 13.34 -10.32 -13.78
C ARG A 163 14.68 -9.81 -13.25
N PRO A 164 15.36 -10.59 -12.39
CA PRO A 164 16.72 -10.29 -11.99
C PRO A 164 17.65 -10.06 -13.18
N PRO A 165 18.76 -9.32 -13.02
CA PRO A 165 19.72 -9.09 -14.11
C PRO A 165 20.30 -10.38 -14.71
N GLN A 166 20.55 -11.39 -13.87
CA GLN A 166 21.05 -12.71 -14.28
C GLN A 166 19.89 -13.63 -14.66
N VAL A 167 20.14 -14.54 -15.60
CA VAL A 167 19.23 -15.64 -15.93
C VAL A 167 19.24 -16.67 -14.77
N GLY A 168 18.07 -17.16 -14.41
CA GLY A 168 17.97 -18.11 -13.30
C GLY A 168 16.58 -18.73 -13.14
N ASN A 169 16.35 -19.44 -12.06
CA ASN A 169 15.05 -19.93 -11.63
C ASN A 169 14.68 -19.28 -10.28
N TYR A 170 13.73 -18.35 -10.30
CA TYR A 170 13.45 -17.46 -9.20
C TYR A 170 12.07 -17.70 -8.62
N PRO A 171 11.84 -17.45 -7.31
CA PRO A 171 10.49 -17.34 -6.78
C PRO A 171 9.69 -16.31 -7.55
N ALA A 172 8.40 -16.57 -7.76
CA ALA A 172 7.51 -15.70 -8.53
C ALA A 172 6.64 -14.83 -7.62
N LEU A 173 6.49 -13.55 -7.99
CA LEU A 173 5.54 -12.64 -7.39
C LEU A 173 4.52 -12.20 -8.44
N ILE A 174 3.24 -12.35 -8.13
CA ILE A 174 2.16 -11.85 -8.97
C ILE A 174 1.64 -10.57 -8.33
N ILE A 175 1.76 -9.44 -9.04
CA ILE A 175 1.37 -8.13 -8.55
C ILE A 175 0.03 -7.74 -9.16
N ILE A 176 -0.93 -7.40 -8.29
CA ILE A 176 -2.27 -6.95 -8.67
C ILE A 176 -2.46 -5.51 -8.19
N TYR A 177 -2.68 -4.61 -9.13
CA TYR A 177 -2.77 -3.17 -8.86
C TYR A 177 -4.08 -2.74 -8.16
N ALA A 178 -4.05 -1.53 -7.59
CA ALA A 178 -5.19 -0.85 -7.00
C ALA A 178 -6.09 -0.20 -8.06
N GLY A 179 -7.27 0.33 -7.66
CA GLY A 179 -8.11 1.13 -8.54
C GLY A 179 -9.60 0.85 -8.42
N ALA A 180 -10.06 0.36 -7.27
CA ALA A 180 -11.47 0.09 -6.96
C ALA A 180 -12.17 -0.75 -8.04
N TRP A 181 -11.44 -1.71 -8.63
CA TRP A 181 -11.85 -2.60 -9.75
C TRP A 181 -12.29 -1.88 -11.04
N ARG A 182 -12.06 -0.55 -11.15
CA ARG A 182 -12.55 0.29 -12.26
C ARG A 182 -11.44 1.00 -13.05
N SER A 183 -10.21 0.98 -12.54
CA SER A 183 -9.08 1.67 -13.18
C SER A 183 -7.76 1.06 -12.72
N GLY A 184 -6.69 1.43 -13.42
CA GLY A 184 -5.32 0.96 -13.16
C GLY A 184 -4.76 0.21 -14.34
N ASP A 185 -3.49 -0.14 -14.23
CA ASP A 185 -2.76 -0.93 -15.23
C ASP A 185 -1.51 -1.57 -14.59
N PRO A 186 -0.84 -2.54 -15.26
CA PRO A 186 0.33 -3.24 -14.74
C PRO A 186 1.51 -2.35 -14.36
N THR A 187 1.61 -1.13 -14.88
CA THR A 187 2.73 -0.21 -14.61
C THR A 187 2.61 0.51 -13.27
N GLN A 188 1.43 0.49 -12.64
CA GLN A 188 1.11 1.28 -11.45
C GLN A 188 2.07 1.03 -10.27
N ASN A 189 2.64 -0.17 -10.16
CA ASN A 189 3.58 -0.53 -9.11
C ASN A 189 4.98 -0.88 -9.65
N ALA A 190 5.41 -0.21 -10.73
CA ALA A 190 6.66 -0.51 -11.43
C ALA A 190 7.89 -0.42 -10.51
N ASP A 191 7.96 0.57 -9.62
CA ASP A 191 9.10 0.72 -8.69
C ASP A 191 9.18 -0.45 -7.69
N PHE A 192 8.04 -0.90 -7.15
CA PHE A 192 7.99 -2.10 -6.31
C PHE A 192 8.38 -3.35 -7.12
N SER A 193 7.89 -3.49 -8.34
CA SER A 193 8.19 -4.64 -9.20
C SER A 193 9.68 -4.71 -9.56
N ARG A 194 10.29 -3.59 -9.94
CA ARG A 194 11.76 -3.48 -10.15
C ARG A 194 12.54 -3.78 -8.88
N TYR A 195 12.09 -3.24 -7.77
CA TYR A 195 12.71 -3.41 -6.45
C TYR A 195 12.75 -4.89 -6.05
N MET A 196 11.67 -5.63 -6.22
CA MET A 196 11.61 -7.06 -5.91
C MET A 196 12.39 -7.90 -6.93
N ALA A 197 12.34 -7.55 -8.21
CA ALA A 197 13.13 -8.23 -9.24
C ALA A 197 14.64 -8.12 -8.98
N ALA A 198 15.14 -6.93 -8.62
CA ALA A 198 16.54 -6.75 -8.24
C ALA A 198 16.96 -7.57 -7.01
N ARG A 199 15.98 -8.06 -6.22
CA ARG A 199 16.19 -8.91 -5.04
C ARG A 199 16.04 -10.40 -5.28
N GLY A 200 15.82 -10.79 -6.52
CA GLY A 200 15.85 -12.20 -6.93
C GLY A 200 14.46 -12.81 -7.08
N TYR A 201 13.47 -12.04 -7.51
CA TYR A 201 12.14 -12.53 -7.85
C TYR A 201 11.84 -12.33 -9.34
N SER A 202 11.13 -13.27 -9.97
CA SER A 202 10.43 -13.05 -11.22
C SER A 202 9.07 -12.43 -10.90
N VAL A 203 8.84 -11.17 -11.31
CA VAL A 203 7.69 -10.36 -10.89
C VAL A 203 6.77 -10.12 -12.07
N PHE A 204 5.53 -10.58 -11.95
CA PHE A 204 4.49 -10.49 -12.97
C PHE A 204 3.43 -9.49 -12.52
N ALA A 205 3.41 -8.31 -13.11
CA ALA A 205 2.37 -7.32 -12.88
C ALA A 205 1.25 -7.55 -13.90
N ILE A 206 0.09 -8.01 -13.43
CA ILE A 206 -1.01 -8.50 -14.29
C ILE A 206 -2.11 -7.46 -14.46
N ASP A 207 -2.78 -7.51 -15.60
CA ASP A 207 -4.00 -6.77 -15.89
C ASP A 207 -5.27 -7.56 -15.55
N TYR A 208 -6.38 -6.86 -15.38
CA TYR A 208 -7.73 -7.45 -15.21
C TYR A 208 -8.80 -6.50 -15.76
N ARG A 209 -9.95 -7.05 -16.17
CA ARG A 209 -11.08 -6.27 -16.72
C ARG A 209 -11.72 -5.36 -15.67
N HIS A 210 -12.18 -4.18 -16.11
CA HIS A 210 -12.69 -3.13 -15.23
C HIS A 210 -14.21 -2.99 -15.28
N THR A 211 -14.77 -2.58 -14.11
CA THR A 211 -16.15 -2.09 -14.01
C THR A 211 -16.26 -0.72 -14.70
N PRO A 212 -17.47 -0.27 -15.10
CA PRO A 212 -18.78 -0.94 -14.97
C PRO A 212 -19.07 -1.99 -16.06
N ARG A 213 -18.20 -2.08 -17.09
CA ARG A 213 -18.43 -2.98 -18.23
C ARG A 213 -18.37 -4.44 -17.80
N TYR A 214 -17.41 -4.78 -16.94
CA TYR A 214 -17.23 -6.13 -16.40
C TYR A 214 -17.40 -6.09 -14.88
N ARG A 215 -18.31 -6.92 -14.37
CA ARG A 215 -18.64 -7.01 -12.95
C ARG A 215 -18.03 -8.27 -12.35
N PHE A 216 -17.98 -8.34 -11.03
CA PHE A 216 -17.61 -9.56 -10.34
C PHE A 216 -18.46 -10.76 -10.86
N PRO A 217 -17.85 -11.93 -11.19
CA PRO A 217 -16.48 -12.36 -10.85
C PRO A 217 -15.40 -12.08 -11.93
N ALA A 218 -15.69 -11.33 -13.03
CA ALA A 218 -14.77 -11.20 -14.15
C ALA A 218 -13.31 -10.85 -13.76
N GLN A 219 -13.11 -9.98 -12.79
CA GLN A 219 -11.78 -9.57 -12.30
C GLN A 219 -11.04 -10.74 -11.64
N LEU A 220 -11.77 -11.57 -10.88
CA LEU A 220 -11.21 -12.74 -10.23
C LEU A 220 -10.86 -13.83 -11.26
N ASP A 221 -11.71 -14.04 -12.24
CA ASP A 221 -11.48 -14.99 -13.35
C ASP A 221 -10.21 -14.60 -14.13
N ASP A 222 -9.97 -13.30 -14.34
CA ASP A 222 -8.78 -12.79 -15.01
C ASP A 222 -7.51 -13.05 -14.17
N VAL A 223 -7.56 -12.84 -12.85
CA VAL A 223 -6.46 -13.17 -11.95
C VAL A 223 -6.16 -14.68 -11.95
N ARG A 224 -7.19 -15.52 -11.96
CA ARG A 224 -7.03 -16.98 -12.05
C ARG A 224 -6.40 -17.40 -13.37
N ALA A 225 -6.83 -16.77 -14.48
CA ALA A 225 -6.25 -17.01 -15.81
C ALA A 225 -4.76 -16.64 -15.84
N ALA A 226 -4.38 -15.50 -15.24
CA ALA A 226 -2.98 -15.09 -15.12
C ALA A 226 -2.17 -16.09 -14.30
N LEU A 227 -2.69 -16.53 -13.14
CA LEU A 227 -2.07 -17.55 -12.29
C LEU A 227 -1.82 -18.85 -13.06
N ALA A 228 -2.84 -19.35 -13.77
CA ALA A 228 -2.74 -20.58 -14.56
C ALA A 228 -1.71 -20.44 -15.68
N PHE A 229 -1.70 -19.32 -16.39
CA PHE A 229 -0.74 -19.03 -17.43
C PHE A 229 0.69 -18.99 -16.90
N ILE A 230 0.94 -18.27 -15.80
CA ILE A 230 2.26 -18.13 -15.18
C ILE A 230 2.76 -19.51 -14.70
N HIS A 231 1.89 -20.30 -14.07
CA HIS A 231 2.24 -21.64 -13.62
C HIS A 231 2.62 -22.55 -14.81
N GLN A 232 1.86 -22.50 -15.90
CA GLN A 232 2.10 -23.31 -17.09
C GLN A 232 3.39 -22.89 -17.82
N HIS A 233 3.74 -21.62 -17.85
CA HIS A 233 4.87 -21.05 -18.57
C HIS A 233 6.03 -20.64 -17.65
N ALA A 234 6.06 -21.11 -16.40
CA ALA A 234 6.99 -20.67 -15.37
C ALA A 234 8.46 -20.76 -15.83
N ALA A 235 8.85 -21.87 -16.44
CA ALA A 235 10.22 -22.08 -16.91
C ALA A 235 10.66 -21.08 -18.01
N GLU A 236 9.73 -20.71 -18.90
CA GLU A 236 9.97 -19.72 -19.96
C GLU A 236 10.28 -18.34 -19.36
N TYR A 237 9.64 -18.02 -18.26
CA TYR A 237 9.78 -16.73 -17.59
C TYR A 237 10.73 -16.74 -16.38
N GLU A 238 11.55 -17.78 -16.25
CA GLU A 238 12.55 -17.93 -15.20
C GLU A 238 11.90 -17.92 -13.78
N ALA A 239 10.70 -18.48 -13.68
CA ALA A 239 9.94 -18.57 -12.45
C ALA A 239 9.87 -20.01 -11.94
N ASP A 240 9.88 -20.17 -10.63
CA ASP A 240 9.66 -21.45 -9.97
C ASP A 240 8.16 -21.61 -9.64
N PRO A 241 7.45 -22.55 -10.28
CA PRO A 241 6.01 -22.73 -10.07
C PRO A 241 5.67 -23.20 -8.66
N GLU A 242 6.62 -23.81 -7.93
CA GLU A 242 6.42 -24.25 -6.55
C GLU A 242 6.60 -23.11 -5.53
N ARG A 243 7.09 -21.94 -5.95
CA ARG A 243 7.39 -20.79 -5.10
C ARG A 243 6.72 -19.52 -5.62
N ILE A 244 5.39 -19.52 -5.66
CA ILE A 244 4.57 -18.38 -6.13
C ILE A 244 3.92 -17.70 -4.92
N ALA A 245 3.99 -16.37 -4.86
CA ALA A 245 3.21 -15.54 -3.94
C ALA A 245 2.43 -14.47 -4.71
N ILE A 246 1.29 -14.06 -4.15
CA ILE A 246 0.47 -12.99 -4.72
C ILE A 246 0.57 -11.76 -3.82
N VAL A 247 0.82 -10.60 -4.42
CA VAL A 247 0.90 -9.31 -3.74
C VAL A 247 -0.12 -8.36 -4.38
N GLY A 248 -1.07 -7.90 -3.62
CA GLY A 248 -2.09 -7.02 -4.15
C GLY A 248 -2.28 -5.75 -3.32
N ARG A 249 -2.78 -4.69 -3.95
CA ARG A 249 -3.04 -3.39 -3.35
C ARG A 249 -4.50 -3.01 -3.49
N SER A 250 -5.17 -2.61 -2.40
CA SER A 250 -6.59 -2.21 -2.42
C SER A 250 -7.46 -3.28 -3.11
N ALA A 251 -8.14 -2.92 -4.21
CA ALA A 251 -8.87 -3.87 -5.05
C ALA A 251 -8.02 -5.09 -5.48
N GLY A 252 -6.73 -4.89 -5.75
CA GLY A 252 -5.80 -5.98 -6.05
C GLY A 252 -5.50 -6.85 -4.83
N GLY A 253 -5.41 -6.29 -3.63
CA GLY A 253 -5.27 -7.04 -2.37
C GLY A 253 -6.50 -7.91 -2.08
N HIS A 254 -7.67 -7.40 -2.37
CA HIS A 254 -8.92 -8.15 -2.34
C HIS A 254 -8.89 -9.35 -3.32
N LEU A 255 -8.56 -9.10 -4.59
CA LEU A 255 -8.47 -10.15 -5.61
C LEU A 255 -7.39 -11.19 -5.29
N ALA A 256 -6.25 -10.75 -4.73
CA ALA A 256 -5.18 -11.65 -4.28
C ALA A 256 -5.66 -12.66 -3.23
N MET A 257 -6.40 -12.18 -2.23
CA MET A 257 -6.98 -13.04 -1.20
C MET A 257 -8.03 -13.99 -1.77
N LEU A 258 -8.95 -13.52 -2.62
CA LEU A 258 -9.95 -14.38 -3.24
C LEU A 258 -9.29 -15.48 -4.08
N ALA A 259 -8.35 -15.11 -4.97
CA ALA A 259 -7.66 -16.06 -5.84
C ALA A 259 -6.87 -17.14 -5.08
N ALA A 260 -6.44 -16.85 -3.83
CA ALA A 260 -5.71 -17.77 -2.99
C ALA A 260 -6.59 -18.57 -2.01
N TYR A 261 -7.77 -18.06 -1.65
CA TYR A 261 -8.58 -18.62 -0.56
C TYR A 261 -9.76 -19.45 -1.04
N GLU A 262 -10.20 -19.30 -2.29
CA GLU A 262 -11.28 -20.13 -2.81
C GLU A 262 -10.92 -21.62 -2.80
N PRO A 263 -11.91 -22.52 -2.71
CA PRO A 263 -11.67 -23.96 -2.56
C PRO A 263 -10.83 -24.56 -3.68
N ASP A 264 -11.04 -24.09 -4.91
CA ASP A 264 -10.39 -24.59 -6.13
C ASP A 264 -9.20 -23.70 -6.59
N ALA A 265 -8.65 -22.89 -5.66
CA ALA A 265 -7.52 -22.01 -5.94
C ALA A 265 -6.27 -22.80 -6.33
N LEU A 266 -5.55 -22.31 -7.33
CA LEU A 266 -4.21 -22.80 -7.62
C LEU A 266 -3.31 -22.55 -6.39
N PRO A 267 -2.43 -23.52 -6.06
CA PRO A 267 -1.59 -23.38 -4.87
C PRO A 267 -0.64 -22.20 -4.98
N VAL A 268 -0.65 -21.37 -3.94
CA VAL A 268 0.32 -20.30 -3.73
C VAL A 268 0.91 -20.41 -2.34
N LYS A 269 2.17 -20.01 -2.18
CA LYS A 269 2.90 -20.10 -0.91
C LYS A 269 2.56 -18.97 0.06
N ALA A 270 2.13 -17.83 -0.43
CA ALA A 270 1.80 -16.68 0.42
C ALA A 270 0.90 -15.65 -0.29
N VAL A 271 0.22 -14.85 0.52
CA VAL A 271 -0.53 -13.68 0.10
C VAL A 271 -0.02 -12.46 0.87
N VAL A 272 0.20 -11.36 0.16
CA VAL A 272 0.45 -10.04 0.75
C VAL A 272 -0.65 -9.08 0.31
N SER A 273 -1.39 -8.57 1.27
CA SER A 273 -2.48 -7.62 1.03
C SER A 273 -2.14 -6.26 1.63
N TYR A 274 -1.87 -5.30 0.78
CA TYR A 274 -1.78 -3.90 1.16
C TYR A 274 -3.20 -3.31 1.14
N TYR A 275 -3.71 -2.95 2.29
CA TYR A 275 -5.00 -2.27 2.48
C TYR A 275 -6.17 -2.81 1.62
N GLY A 276 -6.20 -4.11 1.36
CA GLY A 276 -7.26 -4.76 0.57
C GLY A 276 -8.54 -5.00 1.39
N PRO A 277 -9.74 -4.71 0.86
CA PRO A 277 -11.00 -5.00 1.57
C PRO A 277 -11.22 -6.51 1.70
N VAL A 278 -11.81 -6.93 2.82
CA VAL A 278 -11.99 -8.34 3.20
C VAL A 278 -13.45 -8.72 3.43
N ASP A 279 -14.31 -7.75 3.77
CA ASP A 279 -15.74 -7.91 4.07
C ASP A 279 -16.55 -6.85 3.32
N LEU A 280 -17.09 -7.19 2.17
CA LEU A 280 -17.80 -6.22 1.33
C LEU A 280 -19.19 -5.87 1.89
N PRO A 281 -20.01 -6.80 2.44
CA PRO A 281 -21.25 -6.44 3.15
C PRO A 281 -20.98 -5.54 4.35
N GLY A 282 -19.96 -5.83 5.15
CA GLY A 282 -19.56 -5.02 6.30
C GLY A 282 -19.16 -3.61 5.91
N GLY A 283 -18.33 -3.48 4.86
CA GLY A 283 -17.92 -2.19 4.29
C GLY A 283 -19.10 -1.38 3.74
N TYR A 284 -20.03 -2.03 3.04
CA TYR A 284 -21.25 -1.40 2.53
C TYR A 284 -22.15 -0.87 3.64
N ALA A 285 -22.33 -1.67 4.70
CA ALA A 285 -23.18 -1.28 5.85
C ALA A 285 -22.56 -0.13 6.66
N ASN A 286 -21.23 -0.10 6.75
CA ASN A 286 -20.49 0.84 7.58
C ASN A 286 -19.43 1.59 6.74
N PRO A 287 -19.80 2.44 5.79
CA PRO A 287 -18.83 3.22 5.03
C PRO A 287 -18.02 4.14 5.95
N PRO A 288 -16.78 4.50 5.60
CA PRO A 288 -15.98 5.43 6.38
C PRO A 288 -16.62 6.83 6.45
N ARG A 289 -16.14 7.67 7.36
CA ARG A 289 -16.56 9.07 7.47
C ARG A 289 -15.33 9.95 7.70
N PRO A 290 -14.96 10.81 6.75
CA PRO A 290 -15.58 11.01 5.42
C PRO A 290 -15.46 9.78 4.53
N ASP A 291 -16.29 9.67 3.48
CA ASP A 291 -16.25 8.63 2.44
C ASP A 291 -15.87 9.27 1.09
N PRO A 292 -14.58 9.40 0.80
CA PRO A 292 -14.13 10.14 -0.38
C PRO A 292 -14.43 9.46 -1.71
N ILE A 293 -14.70 8.15 -1.72
CA ILE A 293 -14.95 7.38 -2.97
C ILE A 293 -16.41 7.02 -3.22
N ASP A 294 -17.32 7.30 -2.27
CA ASP A 294 -18.67 6.74 -2.22
C ASP A 294 -18.61 5.20 -2.25
N THR A 295 -18.22 4.62 -1.13
CA THR A 295 -18.00 3.17 -0.96
C THR A 295 -19.20 2.36 -1.44
N ARG A 296 -20.43 2.81 -1.19
CA ARG A 296 -21.63 2.09 -1.63
C ARG A 296 -21.76 2.07 -3.13
N ALA A 297 -21.61 3.22 -3.80
CA ALA A 297 -21.68 3.29 -5.26
C ALA A 297 -20.58 2.46 -5.95
N VAL A 298 -19.35 2.45 -5.39
CA VAL A 298 -18.26 1.60 -5.88
C VAL A 298 -18.62 0.12 -5.76
N LEU A 299 -19.12 -0.33 -4.61
CA LEU A 299 -19.50 -1.72 -4.41
C LEU A 299 -20.71 -2.14 -5.25
N GLU A 300 -21.72 -1.28 -5.38
CA GLU A 300 -22.87 -1.54 -6.26
C GLU A 300 -22.45 -1.67 -7.74
N THR A 301 -21.51 -0.83 -8.18
CA THR A 301 -20.96 -0.91 -9.54
C THR A 301 -20.20 -2.23 -9.75
N PHE A 302 -19.41 -2.64 -8.77
CA PHE A 302 -18.63 -3.88 -8.83
C PHE A 302 -19.52 -5.12 -8.77
N MET A 303 -20.53 -5.13 -7.89
CA MET A 303 -21.43 -6.27 -7.69
C MET A 303 -22.61 -6.30 -8.70
N GLY A 304 -23.02 -5.15 -9.21
CA GLY A 304 -24.20 -4.99 -10.05
C GLY A 304 -25.51 -4.82 -9.26
N GLY A 305 -25.43 -4.50 -7.98
CA GLY A 305 -26.56 -4.26 -7.09
C GLY A 305 -26.13 -4.16 -5.63
N THR A 306 -27.10 -3.99 -4.72
CA THR A 306 -26.87 -3.86 -3.28
C THR A 306 -26.69 -5.23 -2.61
N PRO A 307 -26.19 -5.30 -1.35
CA PRO A 307 -26.15 -6.55 -0.58
C PRO A 307 -27.54 -7.18 -0.40
N ALA A 308 -28.60 -6.38 -0.35
CA ALA A 308 -29.98 -6.89 -0.22
C ALA A 308 -30.46 -7.56 -1.51
N THR A 309 -30.04 -7.08 -2.69
CA THR A 309 -30.44 -7.63 -4.01
C THR A 309 -29.49 -8.71 -4.52
N MET A 310 -28.23 -8.72 -4.05
CA MET A 310 -27.16 -9.64 -4.50
C MET A 310 -26.41 -10.30 -3.33
N PRO A 311 -27.10 -10.86 -2.32
CA PRO A 311 -26.46 -11.31 -1.07
C PRO A 311 -25.37 -12.38 -1.31
N ASP A 312 -25.64 -13.35 -2.19
CA ASP A 312 -24.66 -14.41 -2.50
C ASP A 312 -23.43 -13.87 -3.20
N ARG A 313 -23.61 -12.89 -4.13
CA ARG A 313 -22.48 -12.29 -4.82
C ARG A 313 -21.56 -11.52 -3.88
N TYR A 314 -22.12 -10.75 -2.94
CA TYR A 314 -21.34 -10.07 -1.90
C TYR A 314 -20.61 -11.07 -0.98
N ARG A 315 -21.27 -12.17 -0.61
CA ARG A 315 -20.64 -13.25 0.17
C ARG A 315 -19.50 -13.91 -0.60
N LEU A 316 -19.71 -14.26 -1.87
CA LEU A 316 -18.68 -14.85 -2.74
C LEU A 316 -17.53 -13.90 -3.02
N ALA A 317 -17.79 -12.60 -3.08
CA ALA A 317 -16.76 -11.58 -3.26
C ALA A 317 -16.06 -11.14 -1.94
N SER A 318 -16.32 -11.80 -0.82
CA SER A 318 -15.73 -11.40 0.48
C SER A 318 -14.69 -12.42 0.93
N PRO A 319 -13.39 -12.09 0.95
CA PRO A 319 -12.32 -12.99 1.41
C PRO A 319 -12.59 -13.61 2.79
N ILE A 320 -13.21 -12.87 3.71
CA ILE A 320 -13.56 -13.35 5.05
C ILE A 320 -14.52 -14.55 5.04
N SER A 321 -15.28 -14.75 3.96
CA SER A 321 -16.20 -15.87 3.79
C SER A 321 -15.49 -17.20 3.52
N TYR A 322 -14.22 -17.16 3.14
CA TYR A 322 -13.41 -18.32 2.79
C TYR A 322 -12.42 -18.72 3.87
N VAL A 323 -12.47 -18.07 5.04
CA VAL A 323 -11.57 -18.43 6.15
C VAL A 323 -11.86 -19.87 6.59
N ARG A 324 -10.83 -20.69 6.51
CA ARG A 324 -10.78 -22.08 6.90
C ARG A 324 -9.35 -22.47 7.26
N ARG A 325 -9.15 -23.67 7.78
CA ARG A 325 -7.79 -24.19 8.04
C ARG A 325 -7.00 -24.38 6.75
N SER A 326 -5.68 -24.29 6.87
CA SER A 326 -4.70 -24.57 5.79
C SER A 326 -4.78 -23.57 4.62
N LEU A 327 -5.11 -22.31 4.90
CA LEU A 327 -4.91 -21.21 3.94
C LEU A 327 -3.42 -20.82 3.88
N PRO A 328 -2.98 -20.27 2.75
CA PRO A 328 -1.61 -19.77 2.63
C PRO A 328 -1.33 -18.67 3.67
N PRO A 329 -0.09 -18.61 4.21
CA PRO A 329 0.36 -17.52 5.07
C PRO A 329 0.03 -16.17 4.48
N THR A 330 -0.51 -15.27 5.29
CA THR A 330 -0.98 -13.95 4.83
C THR A 330 -0.37 -12.82 5.63
N LEU A 331 0.21 -11.86 4.91
CA LEU A 331 0.66 -10.58 5.43
C LEU A 331 -0.33 -9.49 5.06
N PHE A 332 -0.89 -8.82 6.05
CA PHE A 332 -1.63 -7.57 5.90
C PHE A 332 -0.72 -6.39 6.22
N VAL A 333 -0.70 -5.38 5.33
CA VAL A 333 -0.02 -4.10 5.57
C VAL A 333 -1.05 -3.01 5.46
N HIS A 334 -1.33 -2.32 6.58
CA HIS A 334 -2.48 -1.44 6.66
C HIS A 334 -2.19 -0.16 7.45
N GLY A 335 -2.70 0.97 6.97
CA GLY A 335 -2.65 2.23 7.67
C GLY A 335 -3.79 2.36 8.69
N SER A 336 -3.48 2.77 9.93
CA SER A 336 -4.55 2.97 10.93
C SER A 336 -5.47 4.15 10.62
N ARG A 337 -5.07 5.00 9.69
CA ARG A 337 -5.84 6.17 9.24
C ARG A 337 -6.54 5.96 7.89
N ASP A 338 -6.55 4.74 7.39
CA ASP A 338 -7.17 4.40 6.11
C ASP A 338 -8.67 4.74 6.11
N ASN A 339 -9.03 5.76 5.31
CA ASN A 339 -10.40 6.26 5.15
C ASN A 339 -11.15 5.61 3.98
N LEU A 340 -10.56 4.61 3.30
CA LEU A 340 -11.23 3.86 2.24
C LEU A 340 -11.59 2.45 2.71
N VAL A 341 -10.60 1.77 3.31
CA VAL A 341 -10.76 0.41 3.85
C VAL A 341 -10.44 0.44 5.35
N GLN A 342 -11.48 0.41 6.17
CA GLN A 342 -11.31 0.58 7.61
C GLN A 342 -10.54 -0.57 8.24
N LEU A 343 -9.52 -0.26 9.00
CA LEU A 343 -8.62 -1.20 9.69
C LEU A 343 -9.37 -2.28 10.50
N LYS A 344 -10.49 -1.94 11.12
CA LYS A 344 -11.29 -2.88 11.94
C LYS A 344 -11.67 -4.17 11.21
N PHE A 345 -11.95 -4.11 9.90
CA PHE A 345 -12.29 -5.30 9.11
C PHE A 345 -11.06 -6.18 8.88
N ILE A 346 -9.88 -5.57 8.71
CA ILE A 346 -8.63 -6.30 8.56
C ILE A 346 -8.24 -6.97 9.88
N GLN A 347 -8.41 -6.29 11.01
CA GLN A 347 -8.21 -6.86 12.35
C GLN A 347 -9.12 -8.06 12.58
N GLN A 348 -10.41 -7.98 12.22
CA GLN A 348 -11.35 -9.10 12.29
C GLN A 348 -10.90 -10.28 11.41
N MET A 349 -10.50 -10.01 10.18
CA MET A 349 -9.99 -11.04 9.26
C MET A 349 -8.74 -11.72 9.82
N HIS A 350 -7.76 -10.93 10.28
CA HIS A 350 -6.53 -11.41 10.91
C HIS A 350 -6.82 -12.33 12.11
N GLN A 351 -7.72 -11.89 13.02
CA GLN A 351 -8.12 -12.69 14.17
C GLN A 351 -8.81 -14.00 13.77
N ARG A 352 -9.67 -14.00 12.75
CA ARG A 352 -10.32 -15.23 12.26
C ARG A 352 -9.31 -16.18 11.65
N LEU A 353 -8.35 -15.69 10.86
CA LEU A 353 -7.28 -16.54 10.31
C LEU A 353 -6.48 -17.23 11.41
N LEU A 354 -6.10 -16.48 12.46
CA LEU A 354 -5.38 -17.05 13.61
C LEU A 354 -6.23 -18.06 14.39
N ALA A 355 -7.51 -17.77 14.61
CA ALA A 355 -8.44 -18.67 15.31
C ALA A 355 -8.63 -20.03 14.59
N ASP A 356 -8.56 -20.03 13.25
CA ASP A 356 -8.61 -21.24 12.43
C ASP A 356 -7.23 -21.89 12.21
N GLY A 357 -6.19 -21.42 12.93
CA GLY A 357 -4.84 -22.01 12.91
C GLY A 357 -4.00 -21.65 11.70
N ASN A 358 -4.33 -20.59 10.97
CA ASN A 358 -3.54 -20.10 9.86
C ASN A 358 -2.43 -19.15 10.32
N THR A 359 -1.35 -19.06 9.55
CA THR A 359 -0.32 -18.03 9.73
C THR A 359 -0.82 -16.70 9.16
N SER A 360 -0.92 -15.69 10.01
CA SER A 360 -1.33 -14.36 9.62
C SER A 360 -0.52 -13.30 10.38
N VAL A 361 -0.02 -12.31 9.67
CA VAL A 361 0.69 -11.15 10.24
C VAL A 361 -0.05 -9.88 9.85
N LEU A 362 -0.27 -8.99 10.80
CA LEU A 362 -0.85 -7.67 10.55
C LEU A 362 0.14 -6.58 10.93
N LEU A 363 0.57 -5.81 9.95
CA LEU A 363 1.42 -4.64 10.12
C LEU A 363 0.55 -3.37 10.10
N GLU A 364 0.33 -2.79 11.28
CA GLU A 364 -0.43 -1.56 11.45
C GLU A 364 0.51 -0.35 11.53
N ILE A 365 0.33 0.61 10.62
CA ILE A 365 1.13 1.84 10.57
C ILE A 365 0.25 3.01 11.02
N PRO A 366 0.52 3.62 12.20
CA PRO A 366 -0.43 4.52 12.87
C PRO A 366 -0.82 5.78 12.10
N TRP A 367 0.10 6.33 11.31
CA TRP A 367 -0.11 7.58 10.57
C TRP A 367 -0.49 7.36 9.11
N ALA A 368 -0.37 6.13 8.59
CA ALA A 368 -0.58 5.86 7.18
C ALA A 368 -2.06 5.93 6.79
N GLU A 369 -2.31 6.52 5.62
CA GLU A 369 -3.59 6.53 4.92
C GLU A 369 -3.61 5.41 3.87
N HIS A 370 -4.76 5.21 3.21
CA HIS A 370 -4.87 4.30 2.05
C HIS A 370 -3.86 4.66 0.96
N ALA A 371 -3.28 3.67 0.30
CA ALA A 371 -2.28 3.86 -0.77
C ALA A 371 -1.00 4.63 -0.34
N PHE A 372 -0.59 4.53 0.92
CA PHE A 372 0.61 5.18 1.45
C PHE A 372 1.89 4.85 0.64
N ASP A 373 1.94 3.68 0.01
CA ASP A 373 3.06 3.21 -0.80
C ASP A 373 3.14 3.85 -2.22
N ALA A 374 2.17 4.72 -2.56
CA ALA A 374 2.28 5.60 -3.73
C ALA A 374 3.48 6.58 -3.61
N VAL A 375 3.91 6.90 -2.38
CA VAL A 375 5.18 7.58 -2.12
C VAL A 375 6.23 6.52 -1.84
N PHE A 376 6.93 6.05 -2.89
CA PHE A 376 7.82 4.88 -2.80
C PHE A 376 8.91 5.00 -1.73
N GLN A 377 9.47 6.20 -1.52
CA GLN A 377 10.44 6.50 -0.46
C GLN A 377 9.80 6.97 0.86
N GLY A 378 8.48 6.97 0.96
CA GLY A 378 7.72 7.45 2.13
C GLY A 378 8.02 6.65 3.40
N LEU A 379 7.67 7.24 4.54
CA LEU A 379 7.91 6.65 5.85
C LEU A 379 7.29 5.26 5.98
N SER A 380 6.01 5.17 5.60
CA SER A 380 5.22 3.94 5.73
C SER A 380 5.70 2.87 4.76
N ASN A 381 5.98 3.26 3.50
CA ASN A 381 6.43 2.29 2.52
C ASN A 381 7.82 1.73 2.83
N GLN A 382 8.71 2.49 3.44
CA GLN A 382 10.00 1.95 3.90
C GLN A 382 9.81 0.81 4.92
N LEU A 383 8.92 0.99 5.90
CA LEU A 383 8.55 -0.04 6.87
C LEU A 383 7.90 -1.25 6.17
N ALA A 384 6.96 -0.99 5.28
CA ALA A 384 6.25 -2.02 4.53
C ALA A 384 7.21 -2.86 3.67
N LEU A 385 8.12 -2.24 2.91
CA LEU A 385 9.14 -2.94 2.11
C LEU A 385 10.02 -3.83 2.98
N TYR A 386 10.53 -3.31 4.10
CA TYR A 386 11.41 -4.04 5.01
C TYR A 386 10.77 -5.35 5.52
N HIS A 387 9.51 -5.29 5.92
CA HIS A 387 8.82 -6.46 6.46
C HIS A 387 8.26 -7.37 5.37
N THR A 388 7.81 -6.81 4.24
CA THR A 388 7.32 -7.60 3.09
C THR A 388 8.44 -8.47 2.49
N GLU A 389 9.65 -7.93 2.32
CA GLU A 389 10.80 -8.72 1.88
C GLU A 389 11.05 -9.94 2.78
N ARG A 390 11.01 -9.74 4.08
CA ARG A 390 11.27 -10.80 5.07
C ARG A 390 10.16 -11.83 5.12
N PHE A 391 8.92 -11.41 5.01
CA PHE A 391 7.77 -12.30 4.95
C PHE A 391 7.82 -13.16 3.68
N LEU A 392 8.05 -12.56 2.52
CA LEU A 392 8.13 -13.27 1.25
C LEU A 392 9.33 -14.24 1.21
N ASP A 393 10.48 -13.82 1.72
CA ASP A 393 11.63 -14.73 1.83
C ASP A 393 11.31 -15.93 2.74
N TRP A 394 10.69 -15.71 3.88
CA TRP A 394 10.29 -16.77 4.80
C TRP A 394 9.29 -17.74 4.15
N ALA A 395 8.31 -17.24 3.43
CA ALA A 395 7.23 -18.04 2.85
C ALA A 395 7.64 -18.80 1.57
N LEU A 396 8.64 -18.32 0.85
CA LEU A 396 9.06 -18.83 -0.45
C LEU A 396 10.39 -19.64 -0.43
N ARG A 397 10.85 -19.99 0.76
CA ARG A 397 12.04 -20.89 0.94
C ARG A 397 11.83 -22.32 0.49
#